data_ff9164434260f736fae046095b217d12
#
_entry.id   ff9164434260f736fae046095b217d12
#
_cell.length_a   1.000
_cell.length_b   1.000
_cell.length_c   1.000
_cell.angle_alpha   90.00
_cell.angle_beta   90.00
_cell.angle_gamma   90.00
#
_symmetry.space_group_name_H-M   'P 1'
#
loop_
_entity.id
_entity.type
_entity.pdbx_description
1 polymer ?
#
loop_
_entity_poly.entity_id
_entity_poly.type
_entity_poly.pdbx_seq_one_letter_code
_entity_poly.pdbx_strand_id
1 'polypeptide(L)'
;MIPPLSNSDKDRSTGNKMSESDAGHKGFFTRLSHRITAFRDFTINAFFILFLLFALVGLIGSCDSPQVPKGSALIINPAGALVEEASVPLAFPDFILQQGPVSETVVEDVIYAINTAAEDKDIKMLILDLEDLTSASSAQAYRIGIALENFRESGKNIVSYADYYEQYQYYIASFSDEIYMHPMGGVQLTGFGGNNLYFKGLLDNLLIDVEVFKVGKFKSAVEPYTEQGMSDESRLANSEIYESLWAYYMGDIVSNRSIELESLRAYANEYDEVIDAADGDTAEAAVTANLIDDLLTREVIRNKISELVGWDEDGISLNAISMNGYLSLKPKDGTAAAPTLGVIIAQGPIMDGPGIAGSIGADDMIQRIRSAKNDQSIKGLILRVDSPGG
;
A
#
# COMPACT_ATOMS: atom_id res chain seq x y z
N MET A 1 -33.05 20.82 -67.16
CA MET A 1 -32.43 21.27 -68.44
C MET A 1 -31.48 20.16 -68.82
N ILE A 2 -31.98 19.45 -69.65
CA ILE A 2 -31.82 19.12 -71.09
C ILE A 2 -31.09 17.79 -71.31
N PRO A 3 -31.53 17.11 -72.29
CA PRO A 3 -31.82 15.66 -72.25
C PRO A 3 -30.93 14.87 -73.21
N PRO A 4 -31.39 13.69 -73.68
CA PRO A 4 -30.57 12.55 -74.11
C PRO A 4 -30.43 12.45 -75.62
N LEU A 5 -29.59 11.53 -76.08
CA LEU A 5 -29.64 10.99 -77.45
C LEU A 5 -29.05 9.57 -77.37
N SER A 6 -29.79 8.50 -77.62
CA SER A 6 -30.42 7.95 -78.79
C SER A 6 -29.47 7.33 -79.83
N ASN A 7 -29.70 6.04 -80.00
CA ASN A 7 -29.61 5.20 -81.27
C ASN A 7 -28.23 4.82 -81.80
N SER A 8 -28.01 3.71 -82.40
CA SER A 8 -28.83 2.64 -82.99
C SER A 8 -27.95 1.50 -83.49
N ASP A 9 -28.50 0.31 -83.49
CA ASP A 9 -28.36 -0.79 -84.46
C ASP A 9 -27.08 -1.02 -85.25
N LYS A 10 -26.58 -2.22 -85.21
CA LYS A 10 -26.70 -3.24 -86.36
C LYS A 10 -25.96 -4.55 -86.03
N ASP A 11 -26.78 -5.58 -86.14
CA ASP A 11 -26.50 -6.94 -86.54
C ASP A 11 -25.15 -7.19 -87.25
N ARG A 12 -24.52 -8.33 -86.84
CA ARG A 12 -24.07 -9.38 -87.70
C ARG A 12 -23.74 -10.69 -86.98
N SER A 13 -24.55 -11.68 -87.29
CA SER A 13 -24.28 -13.07 -87.04
C SER A 13 -22.97 -13.56 -87.64
N THR A 14 -22.15 -14.29 -86.90
CA THR A 14 -21.36 -15.39 -87.37
C THR A 14 -21.29 -16.49 -86.30
N GLY A 15 -21.88 -17.58 -86.59
CA GLY A 15 -21.79 -18.78 -85.82
C GLY A 15 -20.37 -19.37 -85.83
N ASN A 16 -20.00 -19.76 -84.64
CA ASN A 16 -18.85 -20.68 -84.55
C ASN A 16 -19.27 -21.81 -83.58
N LYS A 17 -19.42 -23.00 -84.16
CA LYS A 17 -19.59 -24.25 -83.48
C LYS A 17 -18.37 -24.51 -82.61
N MET A 18 -18.42 -24.29 -81.33
CA MET A 18 -17.44 -24.81 -80.36
C MET A 18 -17.82 -26.28 -80.05
N SER A 19 -16.84 -27.12 -80.10
CA SER A 19 -16.91 -28.59 -79.96
C SER A 19 -17.39 -28.98 -78.52
N GLU A 20 -18.15 -30.02 -78.47
CA GLU A 20 -18.71 -30.63 -77.23
C GLU A 20 -17.67 -31.24 -76.29
N SER A 21 -16.37 -31.16 -76.53
CA SER A 21 -15.32 -31.69 -75.68
C SER A 21 -14.87 -30.72 -74.53
N ASP A 22 -15.22 -29.45 -74.59
CA ASP A 22 -14.73 -28.45 -73.66
C ASP A 22 -15.72 -28.21 -72.43
N ALA A 23 -16.93 -28.71 -72.57
CA ALA A 23 -17.94 -28.59 -71.54
C ALA A 23 -17.77 -29.58 -70.31
N GLY A 24 -17.13 -30.73 -70.57
CA GLY A 24 -16.89 -31.76 -69.57
C GLY A 24 -15.79 -31.38 -68.55
N HIS A 25 -14.75 -30.72 -69.00
CA HIS A 25 -13.63 -30.34 -68.17
C HIS A 25 -13.93 -29.11 -67.27
N LYS A 26 -14.68 -28.15 -67.72
CA LYS A 26 -15.14 -27.00 -66.90
C LYS A 26 -16.07 -27.43 -65.75
N GLY A 27 -16.91 -28.41 -65.98
CA GLY A 27 -17.78 -28.92 -64.92
C GLY A 27 -17.07 -29.73 -63.84
N PHE A 28 -15.96 -30.40 -64.18
CA PHE A 28 -15.16 -31.14 -63.21
C PHE A 28 -14.36 -30.20 -62.28
N PHE A 29 -13.65 -29.21 -62.83
CA PHE A 29 -12.89 -28.26 -62.06
C PHE A 29 -13.79 -27.37 -61.15
N THR A 30 -14.99 -27.01 -61.58
CA THR A 30 -15.96 -26.26 -60.78
C THR A 30 -16.48 -27.10 -59.61
N ARG A 31 -16.78 -28.35 -59.85
CA ARG A 31 -17.22 -29.28 -58.77
C ARG A 31 -16.08 -29.57 -57.79
N LEU A 32 -14.85 -29.70 -58.25
CA LEU A 32 -13.66 -29.90 -57.43
C LEU A 32 -13.37 -28.65 -56.57
N SER A 33 -13.43 -27.45 -57.15
CA SER A 33 -13.25 -26.21 -56.40
C SER A 33 -14.32 -26.01 -55.32
N HIS A 34 -15.59 -26.29 -55.62
CA HIS A 34 -16.66 -26.26 -54.63
C HIS A 34 -16.44 -27.25 -53.48
N ARG A 35 -15.93 -28.46 -53.74
CA ARG A 35 -15.62 -29.46 -52.73
C ARG A 35 -14.43 -29.01 -51.85
N ILE A 36 -13.42 -28.43 -52.46
CA ILE A 36 -12.24 -27.88 -51.75
C ILE A 36 -12.68 -26.71 -50.85
N THR A 37 -13.51 -25.79 -51.40
CA THR A 37 -14.04 -24.66 -50.59
C THR A 37 -14.91 -25.14 -49.44
N ALA A 38 -15.82 -26.08 -49.70
CA ALA A 38 -16.65 -26.65 -48.63
C ALA A 38 -15.84 -27.37 -47.56
N PHE A 39 -14.78 -28.09 -47.94
CA PHE A 39 -13.87 -28.75 -47.02
C PHE A 39 -13.08 -27.71 -46.20
N ARG A 40 -12.54 -26.65 -46.86
CA ARG A 40 -11.89 -25.53 -46.15
C ARG A 40 -12.82 -24.88 -45.15
N ASP A 41 -14.03 -24.52 -45.55
CA ASP A 41 -15.01 -23.84 -44.71
C ASP A 41 -15.46 -24.75 -43.54
N PHE A 42 -15.63 -26.04 -43.75
CA PHE A 42 -15.86 -27.00 -42.70
C PHE A 42 -14.70 -27.07 -41.72
N THR A 43 -13.45 -27.12 -42.21
CA THR A 43 -12.25 -27.20 -41.38
C THR A 43 -12.10 -25.94 -40.53
N ILE A 44 -12.26 -24.73 -41.12
CA ILE A 44 -12.17 -23.45 -40.43
C ILE A 44 -13.26 -23.38 -39.35
N ASN A 45 -14.51 -23.74 -39.65
CA ASN A 45 -15.59 -23.72 -38.69
C ASN A 45 -15.40 -24.74 -37.56
N ALA A 46 -14.87 -25.92 -37.89
CA ALA A 46 -14.56 -26.96 -36.90
C ALA A 46 -13.45 -26.46 -35.92
N PHE A 47 -12.40 -25.85 -36.46
CA PHE A 47 -11.35 -25.24 -35.62
C PHE A 47 -11.88 -24.07 -34.77
N PHE A 48 -12.76 -23.26 -35.34
CA PHE A 48 -13.37 -22.15 -34.60
C PHE A 48 -14.28 -22.66 -33.46
N ILE A 49 -15.08 -23.68 -33.70
CA ILE A 49 -15.92 -24.33 -32.66
C ILE A 49 -15.03 -24.97 -31.59
N LEU A 50 -13.95 -25.64 -31.99
CA LEU A 50 -13.00 -26.25 -31.06
C LEU A 50 -12.31 -25.19 -30.19
N PHE A 51 -11.91 -24.07 -30.79
CA PHE A 51 -11.36 -22.92 -30.08
C PHE A 51 -12.35 -22.31 -29.10
N LEU A 52 -13.62 -22.13 -29.50
CA LEU A 52 -14.69 -21.65 -28.62
C LEU A 52 -14.95 -22.62 -27.46
N LEU A 53 -14.97 -23.92 -27.72
CA LEU A 53 -15.10 -24.96 -26.70
C LEU A 53 -13.91 -24.94 -25.73
N PHE A 54 -12.69 -24.79 -26.25
CA PHE A 54 -11.49 -24.68 -25.42
C PHE A 54 -11.48 -23.39 -24.57
N ALA A 55 -11.90 -22.28 -25.17
CA ALA A 55 -12.08 -21.01 -24.45
C ALA A 55 -13.18 -21.12 -23.38
N LEU A 56 -14.28 -21.81 -23.69
CA LEU A 56 -15.37 -22.03 -22.73
C LEU A 56 -14.94 -22.96 -21.59
N VAL A 57 -14.20 -24.03 -21.89
CA VAL A 57 -13.65 -24.94 -20.85
C VAL A 57 -12.61 -24.21 -20.00
N GLY A 58 -11.77 -23.36 -20.62
CA GLY A 58 -10.84 -22.50 -19.90
C GLY A 58 -11.54 -21.48 -18.98
N LEU A 59 -12.65 -20.91 -19.43
CA LEU A 59 -13.50 -20.01 -18.63
C LEU A 59 -14.22 -20.73 -17.47
N ILE A 60 -14.69 -21.94 -17.68
CA ILE A 60 -15.39 -22.74 -16.65
C ILE A 60 -14.41 -23.41 -15.69
N GLY A 61 -13.23 -23.83 -16.17
CA GLY A 61 -12.18 -24.43 -15.35
C GLY A 61 -11.44 -23.44 -14.42
N SER A 62 -11.66 -22.12 -14.59
CA SER A 62 -11.06 -21.08 -13.76
C SER A 62 -11.99 -20.57 -12.65
N CYS A 63 -13.09 -21.22 -12.36
CA CYS A 63 -14.10 -20.77 -11.39
C CYS A 63 -13.99 -21.42 -10.01
N ASP A 64 -12.80 -21.74 -9.54
CA ASP A 64 -12.60 -21.80 -8.10
C ASP A 64 -12.45 -20.34 -7.62
N SER A 65 -13.48 -19.88 -6.90
CA SER A 65 -13.39 -18.56 -6.25
C SER A 65 -12.18 -18.57 -5.32
N PRO A 66 -11.23 -17.67 -5.47
CA PRO A 66 -10.07 -17.62 -4.60
C PRO A 66 -10.55 -17.54 -3.15
N GLN A 67 -10.04 -18.39 -2.30
CA GLN A 67 -10.39 -18.48 -0.89
C GLN A 67 -9.12 -18.29 -0.06
N VAL A 68 -9.29 -17.88 1.20
CA VAL A 68 -8.19 -17.84 2.15
C VAL A 68 -7.66 -19.25 2.35
N PRO A 69 -6.36 -19.52 2.18
CA PRO A 69 -5.81 -20.86 2.38
C PRO A 69 -6.02 -21.29 3.84
N LYS A 70 -6.44 -22.54 4.04
CA LYS A 70 -6.75 -23.04 5.37
C LYS A 70 -5.50 -23.19 6.23
N GLY A 71 -5.57 -22.69 7.46
CA GLY A 71 -4.47 -22.77 8.42
C GLY A 71 -3.24 -21.97 7.99
N SER A 72 -3.43 -20.95 7.17
CA SER A 72 -2.36 -20.11 6.64
C SER A 72 -1.90 -19.03 7.62
N ALA A 73 -0.73 -18.44 7.34
CA ALA A 73 -0.31 -17.18 7.93
C ALA A 73 -0.85 -16.01 7.12
N LEU A 74 -1.26 -14.93 7.80
CA LEU A 74 -1.48 -13.64 7.15
C LEU A 74 -0.18 -12.82 7.26
N ILE A 75 0.36 -12.40 6.13
CA ILE A 75 1.53 -11.52 6.08
C ILE A 75 1.04 -10.08 6.04
N ILE A 76 1.34 -9.33 7.09
CA ILE A 76 1.15 -7.87 7.17
C ILE A 76 2.43 -7.23 6.68
N ASN A 77 2.41 -6.72 5.46
CA ASN A 77 3.57 -6.15 4.78
C ASN A 77 3.27 -4.75 4.24
N PRO A 78 3.11 -3.75 5.12
CA PRO A 78 2.90 -2.37 4.69
C PRO A 78 4.13 -1.87 3.93
N ALA A 79 3.90 -1.14 2.84
CA ALA A 79 4.96 -0.59 2.03
C ALA A 79 4.83 0.93 1.90
N GLY A 80 5.97 1.64 1.93
CA GLY A 80 6.02 3.09 1.88
C GLY A 80 5.55 3.76 3.16
N ALA A 81 4.91 4.91 3.04
CA ALA A 81 4.40 5.65 4.18
C ALA A 81 3.03 5.12 4.64
N LEU A 82 2.80 5.03 5.96
CA LEU A 82 1.45 4.89 6.49
C LEU A 82 0.68 6.20 6.31
N VAL A 83 -0.51 6.10 5.73
CA VAL A 83 -1.39 7.24 5.48
C VAL A 83 -2.79 6.98 5.99
N GLU A 84 -3.54 8.04 6.29
CA GLU A 84 -4.96 7.92 6.68
C GLU A 84 -5.87 7.70 5.46
N GLU A 85 -5.47 8.27 4.33
CA GLU A 85 -6.15 8.13 3.03
C GLU A 85 -5.08 8.09 1.93
N ALA A 86 -5.20 7.16 1.00
CA ALA A 86 -4.27 7.08 -0.13
C ALA A 86 -4.33 8.34 -1.00
N SER A 87 -3.17 8.81 -1.44
CA SER A 87 -3.07 9.94 -2.36
C SER A 87 -3.75 9.61 -3.69
N VAL A 88 -4.47 10.57 -4.24
CA VAL A 88 -5.05 10.41 -5.57
C VAL A 88 -3.92 10.31 -6.58
N PRO A 89 -3.90 9.29 -7.46
CA PRO A 89 -2.87 9.20 -8.49
C PRO A 89 -2.85 10.46 -9.35
N LEU A 90 -1.65 11.02 -9.55
CA LEU A 90 -1.47 12.21 -10.39
C LEU A 90 -1.89 11.90 -11.83
N ALA A 91 -2.69 12.80 -12.41
CA ALA A 91 -3.07 12.71 -13.81
C ALA A 91 -1.85 12.97 -14.72
N PHE A 92 -1.86 12.33 -15.90
CA PHE A 92 -0.89 12.67 -16.95
C PHE A 92 -1.11 14.13 -17.40
N PRO A 93 -0.11 15.03 -17.43
CA PRO A 93 1.34 14.79 -17.52
C PRO A 93 2.11 14.87 -16.18
N ASP A 94 1.48 15.17 -15.06
CA ASP A 94 2.15 15.38 -13.76
C ASP A 94 2.92 14.15 -13.26
N PHE A 95 2.47 12.95 -13.65
CA PHE A 95 3.17 11.69 -13.41
C PHE A 95 4.61 11.65 -13.97
N ILE A 96 4.90 12.37 -15.07
CA ILE A 96 6.23 12.40 -15.70
C ILE A 96 7.20 13.31 -14.93
N LEU A 97 6.68 14.31 -14.22
CA LEU A 97 7.49 15.31 -13.50
C LEU A 97 7.80 14.88 -12.07
N GLN A 98 7.05 13.94 -11.50
CA GLN A 98 7.32 13.36 -10.19
C GLN A 98 7.97 11.98 -10.34
N GLN A 99 8.91 11.69 -9.45
CA GLN A 99 9.72 10.46 -9.45
C GLN A 99 8.87 9.25 -9.01
N GLY A 100 7.98 8.74 -9.89
CA GLY A 100 7.23 7.50 -9.68
C GLY A 100 6.05 7.61 -8.70
N PRO A 101 5.21 6.57 -8.58
CA PRO A 101 4.16 6.51 -7.59
C PRO A 101 4.78 6.45 -6.19
N VAL A 102 4.35 7.32 -5.29
CA VAL A 102 4.69 7.21 -3.85
C VAL A 102 4.04 5.94 -3.34
N SER A 103 4.85 5.04 -2.75
CA SER A 103 4.30 3.86 -2.09
C SER A 103 3.65 4.30 -0.79
N GLU A 104 2.37 3.98 -0.63
CA GLU A 104 1.57 4.33 0.53
C GLU A 104 0.74 3.13 0.98
N THR A 105 0.58 2.98 2.29
CA THR A 105 -0.31 1.97 2.87
C THR A 105 -1.31 2.67 3.79
N VAL A 106 -2.60 2.44 3.56
CA VAL A 106 -3.66 3.01 4.39
C VAL A 106 -3.72 2.27 5.73
N VAL A 107 -3.56 3.01 6.82
CA VAL A 107 -3.51 2.44 8.17
C VAL A 107 -4.79 1.68 8.53
N GLU A 108 -5.96 2.14 8.08
CA GLU A 108 -7.25 1.46 8.28
C GLU A 108 -7.35 0.11 7.56
N ASP A 109 -6.61 -0.09 6.47
CA ASP A 109 -6.54 -1.38 5.77
C ASP A 109 -5.72 -2.39 6.57
N VAL A 110 -4.60 -1.94 7.14
CA VAL A 110 -3.76 -2.76 8.04
C VAL A 110 -4.57 -3.21 9.27
N ILE A 111 -5.21 -2.26 9.96
CA ILE A 111 -6.02 -2.53 11.15
C ILE A 111 -7.19 -3.46 10.82
N TYR A 112 -7.87 -3.22 9.70
CA TYR A 112 -8.98 -4.06 9.26
C TYR A 112 -8.53 -5.48 8.95
N ALA A 113 -7.41 -5.66 8.27
CA ALA A 113 -6.85 -6.97 7.97
C ALA A 113 -6.52 -7.74 9.25
N ILE A 114 -5.86 -7.11 10.22
CA ILE A 114 -5.50 -7.70 11.52
C ILE A 114 -6.76 -8.12 12.30
N ASN A 115 -7.72 -7.20 12.46
CA ASN A 115 -8.94 -7.48 13.23
C ASN A 115 -9.80 -8.56 12.57
N THR A 116 -9.92 -8.55 11.23
CA THR A 116 -10.67 -9.58 10.52
C THR A 116 -9.99 -10.95 10.63
N ALA A 117 -8.65 -10.98 10.58
CA ALA A 117 -7.88 -12.20 10.73
C ALA A 117 -7.95 -12.77 12.16
N ALA A 118 -8.17 -11.95 13.19
CA ALA A 118 -8.36 -12.43 14.56
C ALA A 118 -9.56 -13.39 14.66
N GLU A 119 -10.64 -13.12 13.94
CA GLU A 119 -11.87 -13.92 13.92
C GLU A 119 -11.86 -15.01 12.85
N ASP A 120 -10.96 -14.94 11.86
CA ASP A 120 -10.91 -15.87 10.73
C ASP A 120 -10.27 -17.20 11.13
N LYS A 121 -11.02 -18.29 11.03
CA LYS A 121 -10.57 -19.65 11.39
C LYS A 121 -9.51 -20.22 10.45
N ASP A 122 -9.46 -19.69 9.23
CA ASP A 122 -8.49 -20.13 8.23
C ASP A 122 -7.12 -19.45 8.42
N ILE A 123 -7.05 -18.35 9.18
CA ILE A 123 -5.80 -17.71 9.60
C ILE A 123 -5.33 -18.27 10.96
N LYS A 124 -4.10 -18.75 11.01
CA LYS A 124 -3.50 -19.39 12.18
C LYS A 124 -2.54 -18.48 12.95
N MET A 125 -1.87 -17.57 12.26
CA MET A 125 -0.91 -16.62 12.83
C MET A 125 -0.73 -15.40 11.94
N LEU A 126 -0.12 -14.35 12.49
CA LEU A 126 0.39 -13.20 11.73
C LEU A 126 1.90 -13.28 11.55
N ILE A 127 2.36 -12.81 10.41
CA ILE A 127 3.76 -12.48 10.14
C ILE A 127 3.82 -10.98 9.86
N LEU A 128 4.59 -10.24 10.65
CA LEU A 128 4.87 -8.83 10.40
C LEU A 128 6.17 -8.72 9.59
N ASP A 129 6.04 -8.35 8.33
CA ASP A 129 7.14 -7.99 7.45
C ASP A 129 7.12 -6.47 7.26
N LEU A 130 7.95 -5.76 8.05
CA LEU A 130 7.95 -4.30 8.13
C LEU A 130 9.07 -3.65 7.32
N GLU A 131 9.80 -4.42 6.53
CA GLU A 131 11.01 -3.97 5.83
C GLU A 131 10.73 -2.81 4.86
N ASP A 132 9.62 -2.89 4.14
CA ASP A 132 9.24 -1.88 3.14
C ASP A 132 8.49 -0.66 3.74
N LEU A 133 8.23 -0.66 5.04
CA LEU A 133 7.60 0.46 5.73
C LEU A 133 8.63 1.59 5.92
N THR A 134 8.44 2.72 5.25
CA THR A 134 9.39 3.83 5.24
C THR A 134 9.06 4.95 6.22
N SER A 135 7.80 5.11 6.61
CA SER A 135 7.42 6.05 7.66
C SER A 135 6.05 5.74 8.28
N ALA A 136 5.94 6.08 9.56
CA ALA A 136 4.69 6.03 10.31
C ALA A 136 4.68 7.14 11.37
N SER A 137 3.52 7.74 11.62
CA SER A 137 3.36 8.57 12.80
C SER A 137 3.20 7.70 14.06
N SER A 138 3.58 8.24 15.23
CA SER A 138 3.40 7.53 16.50
C SER A 138 1.93 7.11 16.74
N ALA A 139 0.98 7.95 16.33
CA ALA A 139 -0.45 7.64 16.47
C ALA A 139 -0.90 6.47 15.57
N GLN A 140 -0.37 6.38 14.34
CA GLN A 140 -0.67 5.27 13.42
C GLN A 140 -0.04 3.97 13.91
N ALA A 141 1.23 4.02 14.33
CA ALA A 141 1.92 2.86 14.89
C ALA A 141 1.22 2.34 16.15
N TYR A 142 0.80 3.24 17.07
CA TYR A 142 0.01 2.90 18.26
C TYR A 142 -1.31 2.21 17.91
N ARG A 143 -2.06 2.71 16.93
CA ARG A 143 -3.33 2.09 16.49
C ARG A 143 -3.14 0.70 15.91
N ILE A 144 -2.05 0.47 15.18
CA ILE A 144 -1.68 -0.87 14.71
C ILE A 144 -1.32 -1.75 15.92
N GLY A 145 -0.56 -1.23 16.90
CA GLY A 145 -0.25 -1.92 18.14
C GLY A 145 -1.49 -2.44 18.86
N ILE A 146 -2.51 -1.59 19.05
CA ILE A 146 -3.80 -2.01 19.65
C ILE A 146 -4.48 -3.13 18.85
N ALA A 147 -4.44 -3.07 17.51
CA ALA A 147 -4.99 -4.14 16.69
C ALA A 147 -4.22 -5.47 16.85
N LEU A 148 -2.89 -5.39 17.01
CA LEU A 148 -2.05 -6.56 17.28
C LEU A 148 -2.32 -7.15 18.67
N GLU A 149 -2.52 -6.32 19.71
CA GLU A 149 -2.95 -6.79 21.04
C GLU A 149 -4.28 -7.55 20.96
N ASN A 150 -5.28 -6.99 20.29
CA ASN A 150 -6.57 -7.65 20.07
C ASN A 150 -6.41 -8.98 19.33
N PHE A 151 -5.48 -9.03 18.35
CA PHE A 151 -5.19 -10.27 17.65
C PHE A 151 -4.58 -11.34 18.57
N ARG A 152 -3.66 -10.98 19.46
CA ARG A 152 -3.09 -11.87 20.48
C ARG A 152 -4.14 -12.43 21.43
N GLU A 153 -5.15 -11.62 21.81
CA GLU A 153 -6.28 -12.07 22.62
C GLU A 153 -7.09 -13.20 21.96
N SER A 154 -7.05 -13.32 20.62
CA SER A 154 -7.65 -14.46 19.90
C SER A 154 -6.92 -15.80 20.13
N GLY A 155 -5.75 -15.78 20.78
CA GLY A 155 -4.89 -16.95 21.03
C GLY A 155 -4.03 -17.36 19.85
N LYS A 156 -3.87 -16.49 18.86
CA LYS A 156 -3.02 -16.70 17.67
C LYS A 156 -1.71 -15.95 17.84
N ASN A 157 -0.61 -16.55 17.37
CA ASN A 157 0.73 -15.99 17.50
C ASN A 157 1.02 -14.92 16.45
N ILE A 158 1.86 -13.96 16.82
CA ILE A 158 2.42 -12.93 15.95
C ILE A 158 3.94 -13.09 15.94
N VAL A 159 4.51 -13.21 14.74
CA VAL A 159 5.96 -13.25 14.53
C VAL A 159 6.36 -12.05 13.68
N SER A 160 7.36 -11.27 14.15
CA SER A 160 7.95 -10.20 13.35
C SER A 160 9.34 -10.60 12.86
N TYR A 161 9.64 -10.22 11.63
CA TYR A 161 10.97 -10.36 11.05
C TYR A 161 11.32 -9.15 10.19
N ALA A 162 12.56 -8.67 10.32
CA ALA A 162 13.17 -7.70 9.44
C ALA A 162 14.70 -7.91 9.37
N ASP A 163 15.31 -7.41 8.30
CA ASP A 163 16.76 -7.39 8.22
C ASP A 163 17.35 -6.33 9.17
N TYR A 164 16.58 -5.25 9.43
CA TYR A 164 16.91 -4.16 10.32
C TYR A 164 15.61 -3.50 10.82
N TYR A 165 15.60 -2.94 12.03
CA TYR A 165 14.44 -2.24 12.57
C TYR A 165 14.75 -0.77 12.83
N GLU A 166 14.08 0.12 12.11
CA GLU A 166 13.97 1.53 12.47
C GLU A 166 13.00 1.74 13.63
N GLN A 167 13.04 2.89 14.27
CA GLN A 167 12.29 3.19 15.49
C GLN A 167 10.80 2.85 15.41
N TYR A 168 10.08 3.27 14.36
CA TYR A 168 8.65 3.00 14.22
C TYR A 168 8.35 1.56 13.79
N GLN A 169 9.26 0.92 13.02
CA GLN A 169 9.16 -0.50 12.68
C GLN A 169 9.31 -1.35 13.95
N TYR A 170 10.33 -1.04 14.78
CA TYR A 170 10.54 -1.73 16.04
C TYR A 170 9.38 -1.55 17.01
N TYR A 171 8.79 -0.33 17.08
CA TYR A 171 7.61 -0.11 17.90
C TYR A 171 6.47 -1.05 17.54
N ILE A 172 6.14 -1.18 16.24
CA ILE A 172 5.09 -2.10 15.78
C ILE A 172 5.50 -3.55 16.05
N ALA A 173 6.76 -3.91 15.78
CA ALA A 173 7.28 -5.25 16.02
C ALA A 173 7.24 -5.64 17.51
N SER A 174 7.37 -4.67 18.44
CA SER A 174 7.37 -4.93 19.89
C SER A 174 6.07 -5.58 20.38
N PHE A 175 4.97 -5.46 19.64
CA PHE A 175 3.69 -6.14 19.94
C PHE A 175 3.64 -7.60 19.49
N SER A 176 4.71 -8.14 18.89
CA SER A 176 4.79 -9.55 18.49
C SER A 176 5.15 -10.46 19.67
N ASP A 177 4.79 -11.73 19.56
CA ASP A 177 5.20 -12.76 20.51
C ASP A 177 6.66 -13.16 20.34
N GLU A 178 7.13 -13.15 19.08
CA GLU A 178 8.53 -13.43 18.74
C GLU A 178 9.02 -12.41 17.70
N ILE A 179 10.20 -11.83 17.95
CA ILE A 179 10.85 -10.85 17.05
C ILE A 179 12.20 -11.40 16.61
N TYR A 180 12.35 -11.59 15.32
CA TYR A 180 13.57 -12.07 14.70
C TYR A 180 14.21 -10.99 13.83
N MET A 181 15.53 -11.03 13.75
CA MET A 181 16.31 -10.11 12.95
C MET A 181 17.44 -10.83 12.23
N HIS A 182 17.86 -10.30 11.09
CA HIS A 182 19.02 -10.82 10.39
C HIS A 182 20.30 -10.63 11.24
N PRO A 183 21.25 -11.59 11.23
CA PRO A 183 22.50 -11.49 12.01
C PRO A 183 23.39 -10.27 11.68
N MET A 184 23.16 -9.60 10.57
CA MET A 184 23.85 -8.36 10.20
C MET A 184 22.99 -7.12 10.42
N GLY A 185 21.91 -7.24 11.17
CA GLY A 185 20.95 -6.18 11.41
C GLY A 185 21.29 -5.28 12.60
N GLY A 186 20.29 -4.55 13.05
CA GLY A 186 20.35 -3.71 14.23
C GLY A 186 18.98 -3.08 14.52
N VAL A 187 18.78 -2.63 15.74
CA VAL A 187 17.61 -1.87 16.17
C VAL A 187 18.04 -0.44 16.41
N GLN A 188 17.48 0.51 15.69
CA GLN A 188 17.83 1.92 15.83
C GLN A 188 16.74 2.69 16.55
N LEU A 189 17.05 3.21 17.74
CA LEU A 189 16.18 4.05 18.55
C LEU A 189 16.76 5.47 18.59
N THR A 190 16.20 6.38 17.79
CA THR A 190 16.74 7.74 17.58
C THR A 190 16.06 8.82 18.44
N GLY A 191 14.97 8.46 19.12
CA GLY A 191 14.13 9.41 19.85
C GLY A 191 13.28 10.28 18.92
N PHE A 192 12.63 11.30 19.52
CA PHE A 192 11.85 12.28 18.78
C PHE A 192 12.56 13.63 18.81
N GLY A 193 12.64 14.27 17.66
CA GLY A 193 13.32 15.55 17.53
C GLY A 193 13.24 16.09 16.10
N GLY A 194 13.84 17.24 15.89
CA GLY A 194 13.92 17.86 14.58
C GLY A 194 14.97 18.97 14.57
N ASN A 195 15.54 19.20 13.40
CA ASN A 195 16.48 20.30 13.14
C ASN A 195 15.82 21.31 12.21
N ASN A 196 15.81 22.58 12.63
CA ASN A 196 15.35 23.69 11.82
C ASN A 196 16.54 24.47 11.27
N LEU A 197 16.46 24.89 10.02
CA LEU A 197 17.42 25.82 9.44
C LEU A 197 17.00 27.25 9.78
N TYR A 198 17.99 28.10 10.18
CA TYR A 198 17.78 29.51 10.49
C TYR A 198 18.55 30.37 9.48
N PHE A 199 17.82 31.26 8.82
CA PHE A 199 18.31 32.07 7.71
C PHE A 199 18.58 33.51 8.08
N LYS A 200 18.31 33.94 9.35
CA LYS A 200 18.48 35.31 9.80
C LYS A 200 19.86 35.86 9.44
N GLY A 201 20.94 35.13 9.74
CA GLY A 201 22.29 35.58 9.44
C GLY A 201 22.55 35.77 7.93
N LEU A 202 21.96 34.98 7.08
CA LEU A 202 22.02 35.17 5.62
C LEU A 202 21.23 36.40 5.18
N LEU A 203 20.02 36.59 5.71
CA LEU A 203 19.14 37.71 5.38
C LEU A 203 19.78 39.04 5.84
N ASP A 204 20.36 39.08 7.04
CA ASP A 204 21.11 40.24 7.55
C ASP A 204 22.28 40.61 6.62
N ASN A 205 23.04 39.63 6.12
CA ASN A 205 24.14 39.86 5.18
C ASN A 205 23.69 40.37 3.80
N LEU A 206 22.46 39.99 3.42
CA LEU A 206 21.83 40.42 2.16
C LEU A 206 21.05 41.74 2.33
N LEU A 207 21.04 42.34 3.53
CA LEU A 207 20.27 43.55 3.88
C LEU A 207 18.76 43.37 3.60
N ILE A 208 18.24 42.18 3.91
CA ILE A 208 16.80 41.86 3.77
C ILE A 208 16.16 41.90 5.15
N ASP A 209 15.26 42.83 5.36
CA ASP A 209 14.45 42.93 6.57
C ASP A 209 13.17 42.07 6.45
N VAL A 210 12.83 41.35 7.52
CA VAL A 210 11.62 40.54 7.59
C VAL A 210 10.65 41.16 8.58
N GLU A 211 9.53 41.66 8.08
CA GLU A 211 8.47 42.24 8.90
C GLU A 211 7.48 41.14 9.34
N VAL A 212 7.27 41.00 10.66
CA VAL A 212 6.46 39.94 11.24
C VAL A 212 5.26 40.49 11.96
N PHE A 213 4.08 39.98 11.59
CA PHE A 213 2.79 40.29 12.25
C PHE A 213 2.28 39.01 12.95
N LYS A 214 2.67 38.81 14.22
CA LYS A 214 2.21 37.64 15.00
C LYS A 214 1.61 38.06 16.35
N VAL A 215 0.67 37.29 16.86
CA VAL A 215 0.09 37.42 18.19
C VAL A 215 0.28 36.10 18.93
N GLY A 216 0.93 36.16 20.09
CA GLY A 216 1.24 35.02 20.95
C GLY A 216 2.73 34.65 20.94
N LYS A 217 3.25 34.28 22.13
CA LYS A 217 4.66 33.99 22.35
C LYS A 217 5.13 32.68 21.69
N PHE A 218 4.24 31.68 21.64
CA PHE A 218 4.54 30.34 21.12
C PHE A 218 4.36 30.19 19.59
N LYS A 219 4.14 31.30 18.87
CA LYS A 219 4.07 31.27 17.40
C LYS A 219 5.47 31.36 16.82
N SER A 220 6.08 30.20 16.57
CA SER A 220 7.49 30.06 16.16
C SER A 220 7.71 29.88 14.65
N ALA A 221 6.65 29.81 13.83
CA ALA A 221 6.76 29.52 12.38
C ALA A 221 7.67 30.50 11.61
N VAL A 222 7.85 31.73 12.10
CA VAL A 222 8.69 32.75 11.47
C VAL A 222 10.12 32.84 12.05
N GLU A 223 10.41 32.13 13.13
CA GLU A 223 11.75 32.16 13.78
C GLU A 223 12.89 31.80 12.82
N PRO A 224 12.73 30.88 11.85
CA PRO A 224 13.77 30.64 10.86
C PRO A 224 14.28 31.88 10.12
N TYR A 225 13.48 32.93 10.02
CA TYR A 225 13.82 34.17 9.32
C TYR A 225 14.17 35.31 10.25
N THR A 226 13.77 35.24 11.54
CA THR A 226 13.92 36.34 12.50
C THR A 226 14.93 36.06 13.61
N GLU A 227 15.28 34.81 13.83
CA GLU A 227 16.15 34.35 14.91
C GLU A 227 17.34 33.56 14.34
N GLN A 228 18.40 33.42 15.13
CA GLN A 228 19.59 32.62 14.77
C GLN A 228 19.49 31.18 15.32
N GLY A 229 18.45 30.89 16.07
CA GLY A 229 18.17 29.59 16.70
C GLY A 229 16.79 29.58 17.32
N MET A 230 16.41 28.46 17.88
CA MET A 230 15.11 28.25 18.54
C MET A 230 14.96 29.12 19.78
N SER A 231 13.84 29.83 19.90
CA SER A 231 13.50 30.60 21.11
C SER A 231 13.25 29.67 22.31
N ASP A 232 13.34 30.23 23.53
CA ASP A 232 13.05 29.44 24.75
C ASP A 232 11.60 28.95 24.80
N GLU A 233 10.64 29.73 24.33
CA GLU A 233 9.24 29.34 24.24
C GLU A 233 9.04 28.20 23.22
N SER A 234 9.69 28.27 22.08
CA SER A 234 9.64 27.21 21.07
C SER A 234 10.31 25.94 21.60
N ARG A 235 11.46 26.06 22.26
CA ARG A 235 12.15 24.92 22.88
C ARG A 235 11.28 24.25 23.94
N LEU A 236 10.67 25.04 24.82
CA LEU A 236 9.79 24.51 25.85
C LEU A 236 8.62 23.72 25.25
N ALA A 237 7.93 24.30 24.26
CA ALA A 237 6.80 23.64 23.60
C ALA A 237 7.21 22.32 22.88
N ASN A 238 8.34 22.33 22.18
CA ASN A 238 8.84 21.14 21.50
C ASN A 238 9.31 20.06 22.49
N SER A 239 10.01 20.44 23.57
CA SER A 239 10.45 19.48 24.60
C SER A 239 9.28 18.76 25.24
N GLU A 240 8.21 19.46 25.63
CA GLU A 240 7.01 18.87 26.21
C GLU A 240 6.36 17.82 25.28
N ILE A 241 6.31 18.13 23.97
CA ILE A 241 5.75 17.20 22.98
C ILE A 241 6.66 15.98 22.82
N TYR A 242 7.96 16.19 22.59
CA TYR A 242 8.88 15.09 22.33
C TYR A 242 9.11 14.20 23.54
N GLU A 243 9.21 14.77 24.74
CA GLU A 243 9.30 14.01 25.99
C GLU A 243 8.05 13.15 26.24
N SER A 244 6.86 13.71 25.95
CA SER A 244 5.62 12.95 26.06
C SER A 244 5.57 11.78 25.07
N LEU A 245 5.89 12.02 23.80
CA LEU A 245 5.93 10.97 22.79
C LEU A 245 6.94 9.88 23.12
N TRP A 246 8.14 10.29 23.60
CA TRP A 246 9.18 9.36 23.98
C TRP A 246 8.80 8.53 25.21
N ALA A 247 8.13 9.13 26.19
CA ALA A 247 7.64 8.43 27.36
C ALA A 247 6.60 7.34 27.00
N TYR A 248 5.66 7.64 26.11
CA TYR A 248 4.71 6.64 25.59
C TYR A 248 5.42 5.53 24.83
N TYR A 249 6.30 5.88 23.88
CA TYR A 249 7.07 4.93 23.07
C TYR A 249 7.85 3.94 23.95
N MET A 250 8.62 4.47 24.92
CA MET A 250 9.41 3.66 25.84
C MET A 250 8.53 2.80 26.77
N GLY A 251 7.42 3.38 27.25
CA GLY A 251 6.49 2.69 28.15
C GLY A 251 5.85 1.46 27.51
N ASP A 252 5.44 1.57 26.26
CA ASP A 252 4.83 0.45 25.52
C ASP A 252 5.88 -0.65 25.24
N ILE A 253 7.08 -0.30 24.82
CA ILE A 253 8.15 -1.29 24.58
C ILE A 253 8.53 -2.00 25.88
N VAL A 254 8.70 -1.27 26.98
CA VAL A 254 8.96 -1.83 28.32
C VAL A 254 7.89 -2.87 28.69
N SER A 255 6.62 -2.52 28.48
CA SER A 255 5.49 -3.41 28.74
C SER A 255 5.49 -4.64 27.85
N ASN A 256 5.66 -4.43 26.53
CA ASN A 256 5.57 -5.48 25.54
C ASN A 256 6.73 -6.48 25.60
N ARG A 257 7.95 -5.98 25.84
CA ARG A 257 9.16 -6.80 25.91
C ARG A 257 9.54 -7.23 27.33
N SER A 258 8.84 -6.76 28.36
CA SER A 258 9.15 -7.05 29.77
C SER A 258 10.60 -6.72 30.15
N ILE A 259 11.11 -5.58 29.67
CA ILE A 259 12.46 -5.07 29.94
C ILE A 259 12.40 -3.89 30.91
N GLU A 260 13.54 -3.60 31.55
CA GLU A 260 13.65 -2.46 32.47
C GLU A 260 13.77 -1.13 31.67
N LEU A 261 13.06 -0.09 32.12
CA LEU A 261 13.08 1.22 31.46
C LEU A 261 14.49 1.82 31.35
N GLU A 262 15.30 1.66 32.40
CA GLU A 262 16.68 2.18 32.40
C GLU A 262 17.58 1.45 31.40
N SER A 263 17.37 0.15 31.19
CA SER A 263 18.10 -0.61 30.17
C SER A 263 17.74 -0.14 28.76
N LEU A 264 16.45 0.13 28.52
CA LEU A 264 16.02 0.67 27.22
C LEU A 264 16.52 2.12 26.99
N ARG A 265 16.55 2.92 28.06
CA ARG A 265 17.12 4.28 27.99
C ARG A 265 18.62 4.27 27.70
N ALA A 266 19.37 3.37 28.36
CA ALA A 266 20.79 3.22 28.09
C ALA A 266 21.04 2.79 26.64
N TYR A 267 20.25 1.82 26.14
CA TYR A 267 20.35 1.40 24.74
C TYR A 267 20.14 2.58 23.77
N ALA A 268 19.19 3.48 24.04
CA ALA A 268 18.89 4.59 23.13
C ALA A 268 19.86 5.78 23.29
N ASN A 269 20.31 6.09 24.51
CA ASN A 269 21.10 7.29 24.80
C ASN A 269 22.61 7.06 24.81
N GLU A 270 23.06 5.84 25.09
CA GLU A 270 24.46 5.41 25.24
C GLU A 270 24.76 4.33 24.18
N TYR A 271 24.21 4.50 22.97
CA TYR A 271 24.22 3.48 21.92
C TYR A 271 25.65 3.10 21.49
N ASP A 272 26.59 4.03 21.50
CA ASP A 272 28.01 3.82 21.25
C ASP A 272 28.62 2.89 22.30
N GLU A 273 28.34 3.09 23.60
CA GLU A 273 28.80 2.22 24.67
C GLU A 273 28.17 0.80 24.59
N VAL A 274 26.89 0.75 24.20
CA VAL A 274 26.17 -0.52 24.02
C VAL A 274 26.77 -1.35 22.86
N ILE A 275 27.10 -0.70 21.75
CA ILE A 275 27.74 -1.38 20.61
C ILE A 275 29.17 -1.79 20.96
N ASP A 276 29.93 -0.94 21.65
CA ASP A 276 31.31 -1.27 22.07
C ASP A 276 31.32 -2.49 23.02
N ALA A 277 30.31 -2.59 23.90
CA ALA A 277 30.16 -3.76 24.80
C ALA A 277 29.79 -5.05 24.03
N ALA A 278 29.27 -4.95 22.83
CA ALA A 278 28.97 -6.05 21.91
C ALA A 278 30.05 -6.23 20.82
N ASP A 279 31.30 -5.80 21.07
CA ASP A 279 32.42 -5.90 20.12
C ASP A 279 32.14 -5.29 18.73
N GLY A 280 31.28 -4.28 18.66
CA GLY A 280 30.87 -3.61 17.42
C GLY A 280 29.70 -4.30 16.68
N ASP A 281 29.09 -5.34 17.25
CA ASP A 281 27.98 -6.06 16.64
C ASP A 281 26.63 -5.47 17.08
N THR A 282 25.97 -4.77 16.15
CA THR A 282 24.66 -4.11 16.40
C THR A 282 23.52 -5.10 16.59
N ALA A 283 23.61 -6.28 15.99
CA ALA A 283 22.60 -7.31 16.12
C ALA A 283 22.68 -8.00 17.49
N GLU A 284 23.89 -8.36 17.92
CA GLU A 284 24.12 -8.94 19.25
C GLU A 284 23.80 -7.95 20.38
N ALA A 285 24.06 -6.65 20.16
CA ALA A 285 23.66 -5.60 21.08
C ALA A 285 22.13 -5.56 21.30
N ALA A 286 21.34 -5.74 20.25
CA ALA A 286 19.88 -5.78 20.34
C ALA A 286 19.35 -7.04 21.06
N VAL A 287 19.98 -8.19 20.84
CA VAL A 287 19.67 -9.45 21.58
C VAL A 287 20.01 -9.31 23.06
N THR A 288 21.21 -8.80 23.37
CA THR A 288 21.65 -8.58 24.76
C THR A 288 20.72 -7.62 25.52
N ALA A 289 20.17 -6.61 24.82
CA ALA A 289 19.17 -5.69 25.37
C ALA A 289 17.74 -6.29 25.45
N ASN A 290 17.53 -7.56 25.08
CA ASN A 290 16.23 -8.23 24.98
C ASN A 290 15.22 -7.51 24.04
N LEU A 291 15.72 -6.75 23.07
CA LEU A 291 14.89 -6.15 22.05
C LEU A 291 14.48 -7.17 20.96
N ILE A 292 15.34 -8.14 20.69
CA ILE A 292 15.21 -9.21 19.70
C ILE A 292 15.32 -10.56 20.40
N ASP A 293 14.50 -11.53 19.99
CA ASP A 293 14.50 -12.86 20.61
C ASP A 293 15.61 -13.76 20.04
N ASP A 294 15.88 -13.67 18.74
CA ASP A 294 16.98 -14.44 18.11
C ASP A 294 17.40 -13.82 16.76
N LEU A 295 18.62 -14.14 16.35
CA LEU A 295 19.21 -13.71 15.08
C LEU A 295 19.12 -14.86 14.07
N LEU A 296 18.19 -14.74 13.14
CA LEU A 296 17.90 -15.79 12.18
C LEU A 296 17.94 -15.23 10.75
N THR A 297 18.40 -16.06 9.81
CA THR A 297 18.25 -15.72 8.38
C THR A 297 16.81 -15.96 7.92
N ARG A 298 16.38 -15.30 6.85
CA ARG A 298 15.05 -15.44 6.24
C ARG A 298 14.68 -16.91 5.94
N GLU A 299 15.65 -17.70 5.51
CA GLU A 299 15.43 -19.12 5.21
C GLU A 299 15.12 -19.94 6.48
N VAL A 300 15.87 -19.71 7.56
CA VAL A 300 15.65 -20.39 8.85
C VAL A 300 14.28 -20.03 9.42
N ILE A 301 13.88 -18.75 9.35
CA ILE A 301 12.56 -18.30 9.78
C ILE A 301 11.44 -18.92 8.95
N ARG A 302 11.59 -18.96 7.62
CA ARG A 302 10.61 -19.64 6.75
C ARG A 302 10.40 -21.09 7.15
N ASN A 303 11.48 -21.82 7.42
CA ASN A 303 11.41 -23.20 7.88
C ASN A 303 10.71 -23.29 9.24
N LYS A 304 11.04 -22.43 10.21
CA LYS A 304 10.39 -22.38 11.52
C LYS A 304 8.88 -22.09 11.40
N ILE A 305 8.49 -21.13 10.59
CA ILE A 305 7.07 -20.80 10.36
C ILE A 305 6.36 -21.94 9.63
N SER A 306 7.03 -22.64 8.69
CA SER A 306 6.44 -23.76 7.97
C SER A 306 6.05 -24.93 8.87
N GLU A 307 6.71 -25.10 10.01
CA GLU A 307 6.32 -26.12 11.03
C GLU A 307 4.93 -25.83 11.61
N LEU A 308 4.52 -24.55 11.62
CA LEU A 308 3.21 -24.12 12.13
C LEU A 308 2.13 -24.11 11.07
N VAL A 309 2.38 -23.53 9.88
CA VAL A 309 1.36 -23.29 8.85
C VAL A 309 1.47 -24.24 7.67
N GLY A 310 2.60 -24.94 7.51
CA GLY A 310 2.88 -25.81 6.36
C GLY A 310 3.43 -25.03 5.16
N TRP A 311 3.66 -25.80 4.10
CA TRP A 311 4.01 -25.27 2.78
C TRP A 311 2.77 -25.21 1.90
N ASP A 312 2.79 -24.36 0.89
CA ASP A 312 1.79 -24.28 -0.17
C ASP A 312 1.78 -25.59 -1.01
N GLU A 313 0.82 -25.71 -1.91
CA GLU A 313 0.65 -26.86 -2.82
C GLU A 313 1.88 -27.12 -3.69
N ASP A 314 2.65 -26.07 -4.00
CA ASP A 314 3.92 -26.18 -4.73
C ASP A 314 5.08 -26.75 -3.88
N GLY A 315 4.94 -26.79 -2.55
CA GLY A 315 5.96 -27.23 -1.60
C GLY A 315 7.17 -26.30 -1.49
N ILE A 316 7.09 -25.09 -2.03
CA ILE A 316 8.17 -24.09 -2.07
C ILE A 316 7.82 -22.86 -1.25
N SER A 317 6.59 -22.37 -1.40
CA SER A 317 6.09 -21.19 -0.72
C SER A 317 5.45 -21.56 0.62
N LEU A 318 5.52 -20.66 1.61
CA LEU A 318 4.78 -20.85 2.86
C LEU A 318 3.27 -20.87 2.57
N ASN A 319 2.50 -21.65 3.31
CA ASN A 319 1.06 -21.55 3.32
C ASN A 319 0.66 -20.22 3.99
N ALA A 320 0.68 -19.16 3.20
CA ALA A 320 0.48 -17.78 3.64
C ALA A 320 -0.28 -16.97 2.60
N ILE A 321 -0.92 -15.92 3.05
CA ILE A 321 -1.59 -14.94 2.20
C ILE A 321 -1.09 -13.53 2.55
N SER A 322 -0.80 -12.71 1.53
CA SER A 322 -0.43 -11.32 1.76
C SER A 322 -1.64 -10.50 2.20
N MET A 323 -1.39 -9.37 2.88
CA MET A 323 -2.44 -8.43 3.32
C MET A 323 -3.36 -8.02 2.16
N ASN A 324 -2.80 -7.62 1.03
CA ASN A 324 -3.61 -7.23 -0.14
C ASN A 324 -4.42 -8.38 -0.73
N GLY A 325 -3.86 -9.58 -0.77
CA GLY A 325 -4.57 -10.79 -1.16
C GLY A 325 -5.74 -11.09 -0.22
N TYR A 326 -5.50 -10.98 1.08
CA TYR A 326 -6.52 -11.19 2.09
C TYR A 326 -7.65 -10.16 2.01
N LEU A 327 -7.32 -8.87 1.90
CA LEU A 327 -8.31 -7.79 1.76
C LEU A 327 -9.16 -7.92 0.50
N SER A 328 -8.61 -8.46 -0.59
CA SER A 328 -9.37 -8.72 -1.82
C SER A 328 -10.42 -9.81 -1.64
N LEU A 329 -10.18 -10.78 -0.74
CA LEU A 329 -11.10 -11.87 -0.41
C LEU A 329 -12.07 -11.50 0.73
N LYS A 330 -11.69 -10.60 1.59
CA LYS A 330 -12.45 -10.08 2.73
C LYS A 330 -12.62 -8.56 2.59
N PRO A 331 -13.32 -8.10 1.55
CA PRO A 331 -13.51 -6.65 1.37
C PRO A 331 -14.28 -6.06 2.56
N LYS A 332 -13.96 -4.81 2.89
CA LYS A 332 -14.75 -4.06 3.87
C LYS A 332 -16.19 -3.99 3.36
N ASP A 333 -17.14 -4.48 4.14
CA ASP A 333 -18.55 -4.44 3.76
C ASP A 333 -19.02 -2.99 3.61
N GLY A 334 -19.11 -2.54 2.34
CA GLY A 334 -19.62 -1.21 1.97
C GLY A 334 -21.14 -1.10 2.06
N THR A 335 -21.85 -2.18 2.42
CA THR A 335 -23.31 -2.19 2.55
C THR A 335 -23.73 -1.82 3.97
N ALA A 336 -23.70 -0.54 4.27
CA ALA A 336 -24.30 -0.05 5.50
C ALA A 336 -25.82 -0.27 5.46
N ALA A 337 -26.28 -1.37 6.00
CA ALA A 337 -27.70 -1.62 6.26
C ALA A 337 -28.24 -0.80 7.44
N ALA A 338 -27.40 -0.01 8.09
CA ALA A 338 -27.69 0.82 9.28
C ALA A 338 -27.26 2.27 9.04
N PRO A 339 -27.80 3.22 9.78
CA PRO A 339 -27.31 4.60 9.73
C PRO A 339 -25.82 4.65 10.06
N THR A 340 -25.02 5.26 9.17
CA THR A 340 -23.56 5.30 9.26
C THR A 340 -23.05 6.67 9.71
N LEU A 341 -21.86 6.70 10.29
CA LEU A 341 -21.08 7.92 10.47
C LEU A 341 -20.11 8.04 9.28
N GLY A 342 -20.17 9.20 8.60
CA GLY A 342 -19.16 9.52 7.59
C GLY A 342 -17.89 10.07 8.27
N VAL A 343 -16.73 9.68 7.76
CA VAL A 343 -15.45 10.27 8.18
C VAL A 343 -14.83 10.96 6.98
N ILE A 344 -14.54 12.27 7.13
CA ILE A 344 -13.77 13.03 6.15
C ILE A 344 -12.38 13.25 6.73
N ILE A 345 -11.36 12.85 6.00
CA ILE A 345 -9.96 13.03 6.36
C ILE A 345 -9.46 14.32 5.69
N ALA A 346 -8.84 15.18 6.50
CA ALA A 346 -8.21 16.43 6.12
C ALA A 346 -6.75 16.38 6.57
N GLN A 347 -5.88 15.84 5.73
CA GLN A 347 -4.46 15.63 6.03
C GLN A 347 -3.57 16.52 5.17
N GLY A 348 -2.56 17.16 5.79
CA GLY A 348 -1.58 18.00 5.14
C GLY A 348 -1.87 19.50 5.19
N PRO A 349 -1.06 20.36 4.51
CA PRO A 349 -1.26 21.80 4.47
C PRO A 349 -2.58 22.15 3.76
N ILE A 350 -3.26 23.19 4.29
CA ILE A 350 -4.51 23.73 3.72
C ILE A 350 -4.17 24.68 2.58
N MET A 351 -4.81 24.45 1.43
CA MET A 351 -4.60 25.24 0.21
C MET A 351 -5.92 25.80 -0.32
N ASP A 352 -5.87 26.94 -0.97
CA ASP A 352 -6.99 27.48 -1.73
C ASP A 352 -7.18 26.71 -3.06
N GLY A 353 -8.41 26.55 -3.52
CA GLY A 353 -8.72 25.80 -4.75
C GLY A 353 -8.63 24.28 -4.59
N PRO A 354 -8.32 23.55 -5.67
CA PRO A 354 -8.13 22.11 -5.65
C PRO A 354 -6.80 21.73 -4.96
N GLY A 355 -6.81 20.63 -4.18
CA GLY A 355 -5.62 20.12 -3.51
C GLY A 355 -4.67 19.40 -4.46
N ILE A 356 -3.40 19.37 -4.08
CA ILE A 356 -2.40 18.45 -4.64
C ILE A 356 -2.21 17.26 -3.69
N ALA A 357 -1.54 16.20 -4.16
CA ALA A 357 -1.25 15.03 -3.33
C ALA A 357 -0.61 15.44 -1.98
N GLY A 358 -1.15 14.95 -0.87
CA GLY A 358 -0.68 15.28 0.48
C GLY A 358 -1.10 16.66 1.00
N SER A 359 -2.10 17.32 0.39
CA SER A 359 -2.65 18.60 0.85
C SER A 359 -4.17 18.59 0.94
N ILE A 360 -4.70 19.56 1.65
CA ILE A 360 -6.14 19.79 1.82
C ILE A 360 -6.55 20.93 0.87
N GLY A 361 -7.18 20.59 -0.26
CA GLY A 361 -7.78 21.59 -1.16
C GLY A 361 -9.14 22.05 -0.66
N ALA A 362 -9.38 23.36 -0.64
CA ALA A 362 -10.64 23.91 -0.20
C ALA A 362 -11.82 23.42 -1.06
N ASP A 363 -11.64 23.35 -2.39
CA ASP A 363 -12.68 22.89 -3.31
C ASP A 363 -13.02 21.41 -3.13
N ASP A 364 -12.00 20.57 -2.94
CA ASP A 364 -12.18 19.12 -2.70
C ASP A 364 -12.90 18.88 -1.38
N MET A 365 -12.53 19.61 -0.33
CA MET A 365 -13.19 19.54 0.96
C MET A 365 -14.65 19.93 0.89
N ILE A 366 -14.98 21.00 0.16
CA ILE A 366 -16.37 21.41 -0.09
C ILE A 366 -17.15 20.31 -0.80
N GLN A 367 -16.56 19.66 -1.80
CA GLN A 367 -17.21 18.56 -2.52
C GLN A 367 -17.44 17.34 -1.62
N ARG A 368 -16.46 16.93 -0.82
CA ARG A 368 -16.57 15.83 0.14
C ARG A 368 -17.68 16.09 1.17
N ILE A 369 -17.73 17.29 1.74
CA ILE A 369 -18.79 17.68 2.69
C ILE A 369 -20.17 17.67 2.02
N ARG A 370 -20.30 18.18 0.79
CA ARG A 370 -21.56 18.16 0.04
C ARG A 370 -22.03 16.75 -0.29
N SER A 371 -21.10 15.87 -0.70
CA SER A 371 -21.41 14.47 -0.98
C SER A 371 -21.91 13.77 0.28
N ALA A 372 -21.22 13.93 1.41
CA ALA A 372 -21.63 13.37 2.68
C ALA A 372 -23.01 13.91 3.16
N LYS A 373 -23.28 15.19 2.96
CA LYS A 373 -24.58 15.82 3.29
C LYS A 373 -25.74 15.24 2.46
N ASN A 374 -25.47 14.89 1.20
CA ASN A 374 -26.50 14.39 0.28
C ASN A 374 -26.72 12.88 0.40
N ASP A 375 -25.83 12.16 1.07
CA ASP A 375 -25.97 10.73 1.32
C ASP A 375 -26.93 10.49 2.49
N GLN A 376 -28.07 9.89 2.20
CA GLN A 376 -29.10 9.64 3.22
C GLN A 376 -28.72 8.56 4.23
N SER A 377 -27.74 7.71 3.94
CA SER A 377 -27.22 6.70 4.85
C SER A 377 -26.37 7.32 5.97
N ILE A 378 -25.72 8.48 5.72
CA ILE A 378 -24.88 9.19 6.68
C ILE A 378 -25.77 9.99 7.64
N LYS A 379 -25.70 9.70 8.94
CA LYS A 379 -26.45 10.38 10.00
C LYS A 379 -25.61 11.32 10.84
N GLY A 380 -24.31 11.22 10.75
CA GLY A 380 -23.35 12.12 11.39
C GLY A 380 -22.04 12.16 10.62
N LEU A 381 -21.31 13.25 10.77
CA LEU A 381 -20.04 13.45 10.09
C LEU A 381 -18.94 13.72 11.11
N ILE A 382 -17.83 13.01 10.99
CA ILE A 382 -16.59 13.24 11.73
C ILE A 382 -15.61 13.88 10.76
N LEU A 383 -15.08 15.05 11.08
CA LEU A 383 -13.97 15.65 10.38
C LEU A 383 -12.68 15.37 11.17
N ARG A 384 -11.83 14.51 10.60
CA ARG A 384 -10.51 14.21 11.16
C ARG A 384 -9.49 15.14 10.51
N VAL A 385 -8.88 16.02 11.31
CA VAL A 385 -7.92 17.01 10.83
C VAL A 385 -6.53 16.67 11.36
N ASP A 386 -5.57 16.53 10.43
CA ASP A 386 -4.15 16.38 10.68
C ASP A 386 -3.40 17.36 9.77
N SER A 387 -3.22 18.58 10.25
CA SER A 387 -2.74 19.69 9.42
C SER A 387 -1.86 20.65 10.20
N PRO A 388 -0.72 21.09 9.60
CA PRO A 388 0.08 22.19 10.15
C PRO A 388 -0.59 23.56 9.99
N GLY A 389 -1.68 23.64 9.27
CA GLY A 389 -2.37 24.87 8.86
C GLY A 389 -2.18 25.20 7.38
N GLY A 390 -2.48 26.47 7.02
CA GLY A 390 -2.34 27.00 5.64
C GLY A 390 -2.72 28.45 5.53
#